data_ee1c3b446372ea219db36610e37b976f
#
_entry.id   ee1c3b446372ea219db36610e37b976f
#
_cell.length_a   1.000
_cell.length_b   1.000
_cell.length_c   1.000
_cell.angle_alpha   90.00
_cell.angle_beta   90.00
_cell.angle_gamma   90.00
#
_symmetry.space_group_name_H-M   'P 1'
#
loop_
_entity.id
_entity.type
_entity.pdbx_description
1 polymer ?
#
loop_
_entity_poly.entity_id
_entity_poly.type
_entity_poly.pdbx_seq_one_letter_code
_entity_poly.pdbx_strand_id
1 'polypeptide(L)'
;MAIKSFKPYTPSRRNMTVSAFDGVDKKAKPERSLLETVKKNAGRNSYGRITVRHRGGGNKRKYRIIDFRRDKLDMPATVQRIEYDPNRSAFIALVKYEDGELRYILAPVGLKTGDTVVDRKSVV
;
A
#
# COMPACT_ATOMS: atom_id res chain seq x y z
N MET A 1 -15.89 3.25 1.17
CA MET A 1 -14.78 4.15 0.78
C MET A 1 -15.41 5.37 0.11
N ALA A 2 -15.26 6.56 0.69
CA ALA A 2 -15.85 7.77 0.12
C ALA A 2 -15.04 8.25 -1.09
N ILE A 3 -15.74 8.78 -2.07
CA ILE A 3 -15.18 9.31 -3.31
C ILE A 3 -15.35 10.82 -3.31
N LYS A 4 -14.28 11.53 -3.62
CA LYS A 4 -14.30 12.98 -3.82
C LYS A 4 -14.40 13.27 -5.31
N SER A 5 -15.45 13.99 -5.70
CA SER A 5 -15.62 14.54 -7.06
C SER A 5 -15.17 15.99 -7.12
N PHE A 6 -14.88 16.45 -8.32
CA PHE A 6 -14.43 17.82 -8.57
C PHE A 6 -15.47 18.60 -9.36
N LYS A 7 -15.45 19.93 -9.19
CA LYS A 7 -16.29 20.83 -10.00
C LYS A 7 -15.83 20.84 -11.46
N PRO A 8 -16.75 21.00 -12.42
CA PRO A 8 -16.45 20.91 -13.85
C PRO A 8 -15.81 22.17 -14.43
N TYR A 9 -14.63 22.56 -13.94
CA TYR A 9 -13.92 23.74 -14.45
C TYR A 9 -13.24 23.50 -15.81
N THR A 10 -12.84 22.27 -16.09
CA THR A 10 -12.19 21.86 -17.33
C THR A 10 -12.77 20.54 -17.82
N PRO A 11 -12.63 20.18 -19.11
CA PRO A 11 -13.11 18.90 -19.62
C PRO A 11 -12.58 17.69 -18.85
N SER A 12 -11.32 17.69 -18.44
CA SER A 12 -10.72 16.60 -17.68
C SER A 12 -11.21 16.54 -16.23
N ARG A 13 -11.50 17.70 -15.60
CA ARG A 13 -12.00 17.74 -14.24
C ARG A 13 -13.47 17.35 -14.09
N ARG A 14 -14.24 17.47 -15.15
CA ARG A 14 -15.68 17.19 -15.14
C ARG A 14 -16.00 15.79 -14.63
N ASN A 15 -15.24 14.80 -15.03
CA ASN A 15 -15.45 13.39 -14.68
C ASN A 15 -14.37 12.85 -13.72
N MET A 16 -13.53 13.73 -13.19
CA MET A 16 -12.44 13.31 -12.29
C MET A 16 -12.99 12.98 -10.90
N THR A 17 -12.61 11.82 -10.40
CA THR A 17 -12.87 11.38 -9.04
C THR A 17 -11.59 10.86 -8.40
N VAL A 18 -11.46 11.03 -7.09
CA VAL A 18 -10.33 10.49 -6.30
C VAL A 18 -10.85 9.93 -4.99
N SER A 19 -10.08 9.05 -4.38
CA SER A 19 -10.38 8.56 -3.03
C SER A 19 -10.35 9.71 -2.03
N ALA A 20 -11.32 9.76 -1.12
CA ALA A 20 -11.33 10.70 0.00
C ALA A 20 -10.35 10.31 1.12
N PHE A 21 -9.80 9.08 1.08
CA PHE A 21 -8.90 8.51 2.08
C PHE A 21 -9.51 8.40 3.49
N ASP A 22 -10.79 8.11 3.56
CA ASP A 22 -11.44 7.91 4.86
C ASP A 22 -10.85 6.68 5.57
N GLY A 23 -10.57 6.84 6.85
CA GLY A 23 -9.99 5.80 7.69
C GLY A 23 -8.51 5.52 7.42
N VAL A 24 -7.87 6.26 6.53
CA VAL A 24 -6.44 6.08 6.20
C VAL A 24 -5.61 7.16 6.89
N ASP A 25 -4.58 6.76 7.61
CA ASP A 25 -3.64 7.69 8.21
C ASP A 25 -2.59 8.14 7.19
N LYS A 26 -2.84 9.29 6.58
CA LYS A 26 -1.93 9.89 5.58
C LYS A 26 -0.63 10.42 6.17
N LYS A 27 -0.60 10.71 7.46
CA LYS A 27 0.57 11.28 8.15
C LYS A 27 1.46 10.21 8.76
N ALA A 28 0.99 8.97 8.83
CA ALA A 28 1.75 7.86 9.39
C ALA A 28 3.05 7.66 8.64
N LYS A 29 4.15 7.60 9.38
CA LYS A 29 5.44 7.16 8.83
C LYS A 29 5.40 5.65 8.69
N PRO A 30 5.85 5.10 7.56
CA PRO A 30 5.90 3.66 7.38
C PRO A 30 6.88 2.99 8.34
N GLU A 31 6.62 1.74 8.68
CA GLU A 31 7.49 0.94 9.54
C GLU A 31 8.82 0.67 8.84
N ARG A 32 9.93 1.11 9.44
CA ARG A 32 11.25 1.06 8.81
C ARG A 32 11.75 -0.34 8.53
N SER A 33 11.44 -1.29 9.40
CA SER A 33 11.82 -2.70 9.27
C SER A 33 11.17 -3.38 8.07
N LEU A 34 10.04 -2.85 7.59
CA LEU A 34 9.26 -3.40 6.48
C LEU A 34 9.44 -2.60 5.17
N LEU A 35 10.51 -1.82 5.06
CA LEU A 35 10.80 -1.02 3.87
C LEU A 35 12.01 -1.55 3.11
N GLU A 36 11.87 -1.60 1.79
CA GLU A 36 12.97 -1.90 0.87
C GLU A 36 13.19 -0.76 -0.13
N THR A 37 14.42 -0.65 -0.61
CA THR A 37 14.77 0.31 -1.66
C THR A 37 14.44 -0.25 -3.02
N VAL A 38 13.66 0.48 -3.80
CA VAL A 38 13.36 0.14 -5.19
C VAL A 38 14.41 0.77 -6.10
N LYS A 39 15.24 -0.05 -6.73
CA LYS A 39 16.16 0.39 -7.77
C LYS A 39 15.39 0.66 -9.05
N LYS A 40 15.63 1.83 -9.65
CA LYS A 40 15.06 2.21 -10.95
C LYS A 40 16.17 2.46 -11.94
N ASN A 41 16.14 1.76 -13.06
CA ASN A 41 17.11 1.96 -14.14
C ASN A 41 16.61 2.98 -15.18
N ALA A 42 15.32 3.27 -15.20
CA ALA A 42 14.70 4.27 -16.10
C ALA A 42 15.09 4.09 -17.58
N GLY A 43 15.21 2.86 -18.04
CA GLY A 43 15.59 2.52 -19.40
C GLY A 43 17.06 2.77 -19.75
N ARG A 44 17.93 3.05 -18.76
CA ARG A 44 19.37 3.26 -18.95
C ARG A 44 20.12 1.94 -18.83
N ASN A 45 21.13 1.78 -19.69
CA ASN A 45 22.06 0.64 -19.64
C ASN A 45 23.20 0.89 -18.65
N SER A 46 24.21 0.01 -18.61
CA SER A 46 25.41 0.14 -17.76
C SER A 46 26.23 1.41 -18.04
N TYR A 47 26.17 1.96 -19.26
CA TYR A 47 26.84 3.22 -19.63
C TYR A 47 25.99 4.46 -19.30
N GLY A 48 24.82 4.30 -18.71
CA GLY A 48 23.91 5.40 -18.39
C GLY A 48 23.15 5.98 -19.57
N ARG A 49 23.24 5.35 -20.76
CA ARG A 49 22.53 5.78 -21.98
C ARG A 49 21.14 5.17 -22.03
N ILE A 50 20.18 5.92 -22.58
CA ILE A 50 18.81 5.45 -22.79
C ILE A 50 18.80 4.44 -23.93
N THR A 51 18.58 3.17 -23.60
CA THR A 51 18.42 2.07 -24.57
C THR A 51 16.95 1.67 -24.75
N VAL A 52 16.11 1.93 -23.76
CA VAL A 52 14.67 1.72 -23.81
C VAL A 52 13.98 3.05 -23.55
N ARG A 53 13.30 3.58 -24.54
CA ARG A 53 12.56 4.84 -24.43
C ARG A 53 11.25 4.67 -23.67
N HIS A 54 10.67 5.79 -23.24
CA HIS A 54 9.39 5.87 -22.50
C HIS A 54 9.42 5.15 -21.16
N ARG A 55 10.58 5.05 -20.55
CA ARG A 55 10.80 4.51 -19.21
C ARG A 55 11.43 5.57 -18.30
N GLY A 56 10.95 5.68 -17.09
CA GLY A 56 11.48 6.62 -16.11
C GLY A 56 10.39 7.43 -15.43
N GLY A 57 10.80 8.56 -14.85
CA GLY A 57 9.92 9.45 -14.09
C GLY A 57 9.56 8.92 -12.70
N GLY A 58 8.62 9.63 -12.07
CA GLY A 58 8.18 9.36 -10.71
C GLY A 58 9.14 9.92 -9.64
N ASN A 59 8.66 9.95 -8.41
CA ASN A 59 9.39 10.45 -7.27
C ASN A 59 10.04 9.29 -6.49
N LYS A 60 10.82 9.62 -5.46
CA LYS A 60 11.40 8.66 -4.53
C LYS A 60 10.30 7.83 -3.87
N ARG A 61 10.37 6.51 -4.01
CA ARG A 61 9.45 5.56 -3.39
C ARG A 61 10.23 4.47 -2.70
N LYS A 62 9.73 4.03 -1.56
CA LYS A 62 10.19 2.81 -0.90
C LYS A 62 9.13 1.74 -1.04
N TYR A 63 9.56 0.52 -1.30
CA TYR A 63 8.67 -0.62 -1.33
C TYR A 63 8.30 -1.05 0.09
N ARG A 64 7.03 -1.34 0.33
CA ARG A 64 6.56 -1.95 1.56
C ARG A 64 6.49 -3.44 1.36
N ILE A 65 7.14 -4.19 2.23
CA ILE A 65 7.09 -5.65 2.22
C ILE A 65 5.71 -6.07 2.68
N ILE A 66 4.92 -6.64 1.76
CA ILE A 66 3.57 -7.12 2.05
C ILE A 66 3.62 -8.62 2.28
N ASP A 67 2.96 -9.08 3.33
CA ASP A 67 2.80 -10.48 3.61
C ASP A 67 1.71 -11.09 2.71
N PHE A 68 2.13 -11.63 1.57
CA PHE A 68 1.23 -12.37 0.67
C PHE A 68 1.15 -13.86 0.99
N ARG A 69 2.11 -14.41 1.73
CA ARG A 69 2.18 -15.85 2.03
C ARG A 69 1.23 -16.25 3.14
N ARG A 70 0.99 -15.34 4.09
CA ARG A 70 0.10 -15.58 5.24
C ARG A 70 0.43 -16.88 5.96
N ASP A 71 1.69 -17.07 6.30
CA ASP A 71 2.23 -18.29 6.92
C ASP A 71 1.87 -18.44 8.41
N LYS A 72 1.47 -17.35 9.08
CA LYS A 72 1.00 -17.39 10.47
C LYS A 72 -0.49 -17.73 10.55
N LEU A 73 -0.77 -19.02 10.51
CA LEU A 73 -2.13 -19.56 10.57
C LEU A 73 -2.65 -19.55 12.01
N ASP A 74 -3.97 -19.31 12.16
CA ASP A 74 -4.71 -19.34 13.43
C ASP A 74 -4.18 -18.40 14.53
N MET A 75 -3.28 -17.47 14.19
CA MET A 75 -2.75 -16.47 15.10
C MET A 75 -3.49 -15.14 14.90
N PRO A 76 -4.16 -14.59 15.92
CA PRO A 76 -4.82 -13.30 15.79
C PRO A 76 -3.81 -12.16 15.67
N ALA A 77 -4.15 -11.21 14.82
CA ALA A 77 -3.39 -9.97 14.64
C ALA A 77 -4.33 -8.78 14.77
N THR A 78 -3.88 -7.75 15.45
CA THR A 78 -4.65 -6.50 15.62
C THR A 78 -4.19 -5.45 14.61
N VAL A 79 -5.14 -4.83 13.92
CA VAL A 79 -4.86 -3.73 12.97
C VAL A 79 -4.45 -2.49 13.76
N GLN A 80 -3.19 -2.07 13.61
CA GLN A 80 -2.66 -0.89 14.28
C GLN A 80 -3.10 0.39 13.56
N ARG A 81 -2.97 0.41 12.23
CA ARG A 81 -3.35 1.54 11.39
C ARG A 81 -3.47 1.12 9.93
N ILE A 82 -4.18 1.93 9.16
CA ILE A 82 -4.29 1.77 7.70
C ILE A 82 -3.48 2.87 7.05
N GLU A 83 -2.59 2.51 6.13
CA GLU A 83 -1.63 3.41 5.50
C GLU A 83 -1.82 3.48 3.99
N TYR A 84 -1.38 4.59 3.42
CA TYR A 84 -1.26 4.75 1.97
C TYR A 84 0.05 4.12 1.47
N ASP A 85 -0.05 3.30 0.42
CA ASP A 85 1.11 2.75 -0.28
C ASP A 85 1.23 3.40 -1.67
N PRO A 86 2.33 4.10 -1.98
CA PRO A 86 2.51 4.74 -3.29
C PRO A 86 2.76 3.77 -4.44
N ASN A 87 3.00 2.48 -4.15
CA ASN A 87 3.32 1.47 -5.17
C ASN A 87 2.09 0.71 -5.67
N ARG A 88 0.93 0.91 -5.06
CA ARG A 88 -0.32 0.23 -5.41
C ARG A 88 -1.54 1.12 -5.21
N SER A 89 -2.63 0.76 -5.84
CA SER A 89 -3.90 1.46 -5.68
C SER A 89 -4.63 1.10 -4.38
N ALA A 90 -4.41 -0.11 -3.85
CA ALA A 90 -4.98 -0.56 -2.59
C ALA A 90 -4.27 0.06 -1.39
N PHE A 91 -5.01 0.28 -0.31
CA PHE A 91 -4.42 0.64 0.98
C PHE A 91 -3.83 -0.59 1.65
N ILE A 92 -2.89 -0.36 2.56
CA ILE A 92 -2.25 -1.40 3.34
C ILE A 92 -2.57 -1.21 4.82
N ALA A 93 -2.64 -2.30 5.56
CA ALA A 93 -2.84 -2.28 7.00
C ALA A 93 -1.58 -2.80 7.70
N LEU A 94 -1.11 -2.06 8.69
CA LEU A 94 -0.09 -2.54 9.60
C LEU A 94 -0.77 -3.34 10.69
N VAL A 95 -0.46 -4.63 10.76
CA VAL A 95 -1.00 -5.54 11.77
C VAL A 95 0.09 -5.97 12.73
N LYS A 96 -0.29 -6.12 13.99
CA LYS A 96 0.56 -6.62 15.06
C LYS A 96 0.02 -7.97 15.53
N TYR A 97 0.83 -9.00 15.42
CA TYR A 97 0.52 -10.34 15.92
C TYR A 97 0.72 -10.44 17.43
N GLU A 98 0.19 -11.47 18.06
CA GLU A 98 0.35 -11.71 19.51
C GLU A 98 1.80 -11.87 19.95
N ASP A 99 2.65 -12.42 19.07
CA ASP A 99 4.09 -12.55 19.31
C ASP A 99 4.87 -11.22 19.19
N GLY A 100 4.18 -10.12 18.89
CA GLY A 100 4.74 -8.79 18.76
C GLY A 100 5.28 -8.46 17.36
N GLU A 101 5.28 -9.40 16.42
CA GLU A 101 5.72 -9.17 15.04
C GLU A 101 4.76 -8.24 14.31
N LEU A 102 5.34 -7.29 13.55
CA LEU A 102 4.60 -6.39 12.69
C LEU A 102 4.68 -6.86 11.25
N ARG A 103 3.56 -6.86 10.55
CA ARG A 103 3.50 -7.13 9.10
C ARG A 103 2.54 -6.18 8.40
N TYR A 104 2.79 -5.94 7.13
CA TYR A 104 1.83 -5.28 6.26
C TYR A 104 0.96 -6.30 5.53
N ILE A 105 -0.32 -6.03 5.47
CA ILE A 105 -1.29 -6.77 4.67
C ILE A 105 -2.07 -5.81 3.77
N LEU A 106 -2.68 -6.32 2.70
CA LEU A 106 -3.63 -5.52 1.93
C LEU A 106 -4.89 -5.28 2.76
N ALA A 107 -5.33 -4.03 2.83
CA ALA A 107 -6.53 -3.68 3.58
C ALA A 107 -7.79 -4.00 2.77
N PRO A 108 -8.65 -4.94 3.20
CA PRO A 108 -9.95 -5.16 2.60
C PRO A 108 -10.89 -4.01 2.89
N VAL A 109 -11.96 -3.93 2.11
CA VAL A 109 -13.04 -2.94 2.32
C VAL A 109 -13.68 -3.18 3.67
N GLY A 110 -13.85 -2.10 4.44
CA GLY A 110 -14.50 -2.15 5.76
C GLY A 110 -13.56 -2.41 6.93
N LEU A 111 -12.29 -2.73 6.70
CA LEU A 111 -11.31 -2.89 7.77
C LEU A 111 -11.08 -1.55 8.50
N LYS A 112 -11.05 -1.61 9.83
CA LYS A 112 -10.81 -0.45 10.70
C LYS A 112 -9.63 -0.69 11.62
N THR A 113 -9.09 0.40 12.14
CA THR A 113 -8.07 0.35 13.19
C THR A 113 -8.66 -0.29 14.46
N GLY A 114 -7.95 -1.23 15.03
CA GLY A 114 -8.39 -2.00 16.20
C GLY A 114 -9.10 -3.31 15.88
N ASP A 115 -9.45 -3.56 14.62
CA ASP A 115 -10.04 -4.84 14.21
C ASP A 115 -9.03 -5.98 14.39
N THR A 116 -9.54 -7.16 14.70
CA THR A 116 -8.75 -8.38 14.76
C THR A 116 -8.91 -9.18 13.49
N VAL A 117 -7.80 -9.60 12.91
CA VAL A 117 -7.74 -10.45 11.72
C VAL A 117 -7.06 -11.77 12.03
N VAL A 118 -7.58 -12.86 11.50
CA VAL A 118 -7.02 -14.21 11.65
C VAL A 118 -6.99 -14.87 10.29
N ASP A 119 -5.84 -15.42 9.93
CA ASP A 119 -5.70 -16.25 8.75
C ASP A 119 -5.95 -17.71 9.10
N ARG A 120 -6.76 -18.38 8.30
CA ARG A 120 -7.05 -19.81 8.46
C ARG A 120 -6.80 -20.55 7.17
N LYS A 121 -6.27 -21.77 7.29
CA LYS A 121 -6.18 -22.66 6.15
C LYS A 121 -7.59 -23.03 5.69
N SER A 122 -7.85 -22.83 4.41
CA SER A 122 -9.09 -23.31 3.80
C SER A 122 -9.16 -24.82 3.91
N VAL A 123 -10.20 -25.33 4.55
CA VAL A 123 -10.52 -26.76 4.52
C VAL A 123 -11.32 -26.99 3.25
N VAL A 124 -10.77 -27.72 2.32
CA VAL A 124 -11.46 -28.16 1.09
C VAL A 124 -12.31 -29.37 1.42
#